data_bd15b084351195ac5858de3c9e09f97b
#
_entry.id   bd15b084351195ac5858de3c9e09f97b
#
_cell.length_a   1.000
_cell.length_b   1.000
_cell.length_c   1.000
_cell.angle_alpha   90.00
_cell.angle_beta   90.00
_cell.angle_gamma   90.00
#
_symmetry.space_group_name_H-M   'P 1'
#
loop_
_entity.id
_entity.type
_entity.pdbx_description
1 polymer ?
#
loop_
_entity_poly.entity_id
_entity_poly.type
_entity_poly.pdbx_seq_one_letter_code
_entity_poly.pdbx_strand_id
1 'polypeptide(L)'
;MYKRQVVSISFAAPIFITIFSIFLLKEKVGIYRWLAVLVGFVGIIFITEPGFTSLNLYYIYPIIFCLGMSYVAIAIRQLSTSEPVWLISFYFSLAISILGLFTIPFGWVMPTLIDFILLCMIGLLGGIANLLLGQSYKLSEVSLVTPLKYLSLVFAIVFGFLIWSEIPKILTLFGALLVIASSLIIFVRESQLKKQIINPRA
;
A
#
# COMPACT_ATOMS: atom_id res chain seq x y z
N MET A 1 -14.86 3.89 16.60
CA MET A 1 -14.72 5.14 15.82
C MET A 1 -13.26 5.38 15.36
N TYR A 2 -12.27 5.29 16.24
CA TYR A 2 -10.83 5.53 15.92
C TYR A 2 -10.21 4.63 14.85
N LYS A 3 -10.64 3.36 14.71
CA LYS A 3 -10.04 2.42 13.73
C LYS A 3 -10.13 2.94 12.27
N ARG A 4 -11.28 3.48 11.87
CA ARG A 4 -11.48 4.00 10.50
C ARG A 4 -10.59 5.21 10.22
N GLN A 5 -10.43 6.11 11.19
CA GLN A 5 -9.58 7.31 11.07
C GLN A 5 -8.11 6.93 10.92
N VAL A 6 -7.61 5.99 11.75
CA VAL A 6 -6.24 5.48 11.66
C VAL A 6 -5.98 4.83 10.31
N VAL A 7 -6.90 4.00 9.83
CA VAL A 7 -6.80 3.35 8.51
C VAL A 7 -6.75 4.38 7.39
N SER A 8 -7.63 5.40 7.42
CA SER A 8 -7.63 6.46 6.40
C SER A 8 -6.32 7.21 6.33
N ILE A 9 -5.76 7.56 7.49
CA ILE A 9 -4.48 8.26 7.57
C ILE A 9 -3.35 7.34 7.07
N SER A 10 -3.38 6.04 7.40
CA SER A 10 -2.36 5.09 6.94
C SER A 10 -2.33 4.96 5.41
N PHE A 11 -3.47 5.12 4.77
CA PHE A 11 -3.55 5.17 3.30
C PHE A 11 -3.05 6.50 2.69
N ALA A 12 -2.62 7.48 3.48
CA ALA A 12 -1.86 8.62 2.97
C ALA A 12 -0.40 8.26 2.63
N ALA A 13 0.10 7.07 3.01
CA ALA A 13 1.46 6.62 2.69
C ALA A 13 1.85 6.79 1.21
N PRO A 14 1.02 6.52 0.19
CA PRO A 14 1.34 6.79 -1.20
C PRO A 14 1.71 8.23 -1.52
N ILE A 15 1.12 9.21 -0.84
CA ILE A 15 1.48 10.63 -1.00
C ILE A 15 2.93 10.84 -0.53
N PHE A 16 3.27 10.36 0.66
CA PHE A 16 4.62 10.46 1.21
C PHE A 16 5.65 9.67 0.40
N ILE A 17 5.29 8.48 -0.10
CA ILE A 17 6.16 7.69 -0.99
C ILE A 17 6.47 8.49 -2.26
N THR A 18 5.47 9.11 -2.88
CA THR A 18 5.66 9.94 -4.08
C THR A 18 6.56 11.14 -3.80
N ILE A 19 6.38 11.80 -2.65
CA ILE A 19 7.27 12.89 -2.24
C ILE A 19 8.70 12.39 -2.04
N PHE A 20 8.89 11.31 -1.29
CA PHE A 20 10.21 10.75 -1.01
C PHE A 20 10.90 10.23 -2.28
N SER A 21 10.16 9.68 -3.24
CA SER A 21 10.73 9.23 -4.50
C SER A 21 11.36 10.38 -5.31
N ILE A 22 10.77 11.57 -5.26
CA ILE A 22 11.33 12.76 -5.91
C ILE A 22 12.66 13.14 -5.24
N PHE A 23 12.69 13.23 -3.90
CA PHE A 23 13.86 13.72 -3.19
C PHE A 23 14.98 12.68 -3.07
N LEU A 24 14.65 11.43 -2.77
CA LEU A 24 15.64 10.38 -2.46
C LEU A 24 16.05 9.55 -3.68
N LEU A 25 15.10 9.28 -4.59
CA LEU A 25 15.37 8.51 -5.82
C LEU A 25 15.57 9.41 -7.05
N LYS A 26 15.30 10.72 -6.93
CA LYS A 26 15.33 11.69 -8.03
C LYS A 26 14.40 11.29 -9.20
N GLU A 27 13.28 10.63 -8.89
CA GLU A 27 12.28 10.26 -9.87
C GLU A 27 11.60 11.52 -10.44
N LYS A 28 11.36 11.55 -11.74
CA LYS A 28 10.59 12.63 -12.39
C LYS A 28 9.12 12.32 -12.35
N VAL A 29 8.44 12.82 -11.32
CA VAL A 29 7.00 12.60 -11.12
C VAL A 29 6.21 13.63 -11.91
N GLY A 30 5.53 13.18 -12.98
CA GLY A 30 4.66 14.02 -13.79
C GLY A 30 3.29 14.26 -13.14
N ILE A 31 2.55 15.24 -13.68
CA ILE A 31 1.22 15.65 -13.16
C ILE A 31 0.23 14.49 -13.10
N TYR A 32 0.27 13.55 -14.03
CA TYR A 32 -0.64 12.40 -14.06
C TYR A 32 -0.47 11.47 -12.85
N ARG A 33 0.77 11.29 -12.35
CA ARG A 33 1.04 10.49 -11.15
C ARG A 33 0.53 11.20 -9.89
N TRP A 34 0.70 12.52 -9.82
CA TRP A 34 0.12 13.33 -8.75
C TRP A 34 -1.41 13.27 -8.74
N LEU A 35 -2.05 13.45 -9.91
CA LEU A 35 -3.49 13.33 -10.03
C LEU A 35 -3.98 11.95 -9.60
N ALA A 36 -3.30 10.88 -10.01
CA ALA A 36 -3.67 9.53 -9.59
C ALA A 36 -3.57 9.34 -8.08
N VAL A 37 -2.48 9.78 -7.44
CA VAL A 37 -2.32 9.71 -5.99
C VAL A 37 -3.42 10.49 -5.27
N LEU A 38 -3.73 11.70 -5.72
CA LEU A 38 -4.75 12.54 -5.10
C LEU A 38 -6.16 12.00 -5.30
N VAL A 39 -6.51 11.57 -6.52
CA VAL A 39 -7.82 10.96 -6.82
C VAL A 39 -8.02 9.67 -6.03
N GLY A 40 -6.99 8.82 -5.97
CA GLY A 40 -7.01 7.60 -5.17
C GLY A 40 -7.20 7.89 -3.68
N PHE A 41 -6.51 8.90 -3.15
CA PHE A 41 -6.64 9.30 -1.75
C PHE A 41 -8.03 9.85 -1.43
N VAL A 42 -8.61 10.66 -2.31
CA VAL A 42 -10.01 11.11 -2.19
C VAL A 42 -10.97 9.91 -2.18
N GLY A 43 -10.75 8.93 -3.06
CA GLY A 43 -11.52 7.68 -3.06
C GLY A 43 -11.47 6.94 -1.71
N ILE A 44 -10.30 6.91 -1.06
CA ILE A 44 -10.14 6.30 0.27
C ILE A 44 -10.94 7.04 1.34
N ILE A 45 -10.97 8.37 1.28
CA ILE A 45 -11.76 9.18 2.23
C ILE A 45 -13.25 8.79 2.12
N PHE A 46 -13.76 8.56 0.92
CA PHE A 46 -15.13 8.09 0.71
C PHE A 46 -15.36 6.67 1.20
N ILE A 47 -14.39 5.74 1.00
CA ILE A 47 -14.49 4.35 1.46
C ILE A 47 -14.50 4.26 2.99
N THR A 48 -13.62 5.02 3.62
CA THR A 48 -13.39 4.88 5.07
C THR A 48 -14.31 5.74 5.93
N GLU A 49 -14.95 6.75 5.32
CA GLU A 49 -15.84 7.70 6.03
C GLU A 49 -15.23 8.15 7.38
N PRO A 50 -14.03 8.74 7.41
CA PRO A 50 -13.41 9.13 8.67
C PRO A 50 -14.16 10.31 9.28
N GLY A 51 -15.04 10.05 10.24
CA GLY A 51 -15.68 11.11 11.01
C GLY A 51 -14.67 11.80 11.93
N PHE A 52 -14.09 12.93 11.54
CA PHE A 52 -13.23 13.74 12.40
C PHE A 52 -14.10 14.56 13.35
N THR A 53 -14.35 14.04 14.54
CA THR A 53 -15.14 14.75 15.56
C THR A 53 -14.28 15.63 16.48
N SER A 54 -12.96 15.38 16.54
CA SER A 54 -12.01 16.19 17.32
C SER A 54 -10.58 15.93 16.84
N LEU A 55 -9.73 16.96 16.83
CA LEU A 55 -8.29 16.81 16.64
C LEU A 55 -7.71 16.14 17.89
N ASN A 56 -7.19 14.92 17.74
CA ASN A 56 -6.57 14.19 18.83
C ASN A 56 -5.08 13.97 18.52
N LEU A 57 -4.24 14.16 19.51
CA LEU A 57 -2.79 13.98 19.40
C LEU A 57 -2.40 12.56 18.92
N TYR A 58 -3.29 11.58 19.16
CA TYR A 58 -3.06 10.19 18.70
C TYR A 58 -2.98 10.02 17.17
N TYR A 59 -3.41 10.99 16.35
CA TYR A 59 -3.25 10.94 14.90
C TYR A 59 -1.80 11.06 14.43
N ILE A 60 -0.88 11.44 15.32
CA ILE A 60 0.54 11.47 15.03
C ILE A 60 1.10 10.06 14.75
N TYR A 61 0.59 9.01 15.41
CA TYR A 61 1.08 7.64 15.22
C TYR A 61 0.88 7.11 13.80
N PRO A 62 -0.31 7.19 13.17
CA PRO A 62 -0.46 6.76 11.78
C PRO A 62 0.31 7.65 10.79
N ILE A 63 0.59 8.92 11.11
CA ILE A 63 1.45 9.76 10.27
C ILE A 63 2.90 9.26 10.34
N ILE A 64 3.43 8.98 11.53
CA ILE A 64 4.75 8.38 11.70
C ILE A 64 4.83 7.03 10.97
N PHE A 65 3.78 6.22 11.06
CA PHE A 65 3.68 4.97 10.32
C PHE A 65 3.77 5.18 8.80
N CYS A 66 3.06 6.18 8.25
CA CYS A 66 3.13 6.53 6.83
C CYS A 66 4.55 6.93 6.39
N LEU A 67 5.23 7.74 7.20
CA LEU A 67 6.61 8.15 6.94
C LEU A 67 7.55 6.94 6.95
N GLY A 68 7.43 6.07 7.96
CA GLY A 68 8.20 4.83 8.06
C GLY A 68 7.98 3.91 6.85
N MET A 69 6.71 3.65 6.48
CA MET A 69 6.36 2.83 5.32
C MET A 69 6.86 3.44 4.01
N SER A 70 6.86 4.77 3.92
CA SER A 70 7.39 5.47 2.74
C SER A 70 8.90 5.30 2.63
N TYR A 71 9.61 5.43 3.75
CA TYR A 71 11.05 5.18 3.78
C TYR A 71 11.39 3.74 3.41
N VAL A 72 10.64 2.75 3.94
CA VAL A 72 10.83 1.33 3.60
C VAL A 72 10.66 1.08 2.10
N ALA A 73 9.65 1.67 1.46
CA ALA A 73 9.44 1.54 0.01
C ALA A 73 10.64 2.06 -0.79
N ILE A 74 11.18 3.22 -0.41
CA ILE A 74 12.38 3.82 -1.02
C ILE A 74 13.62 2.94 -0.78
N ALA A 75 13.81 2.45 0.46
CA ALA A 75 14.93 1.59 0.81
C ALA A 75 14.92 0.28 0.01
N ILE A 76 13.75 -0.36 -0.16
CA ILE A 76 13.61 -1.56 -0.99
C ILE A 76 14.04 -1.24 -2.44
N ARG A 77 13.62 -0.11 -2.99
CA ARG A 77 14.02 0.30 -4.34
C ARG A 77 15.52 0.51 -4.45
N GLN A 78 16.15 1.19 -3.50
CA GLN A 78 17.59 1.43 -3.49
C GLN A 78 18.37 0.13 -3.37
N LEU A 79 18.02 -0.71 -2.39
CA LEU A 79 18.67 -2.00 -2.15
C LEU A 79 18.49 -2.97 -3.33
N SER A 80 17.35 -2.93 -4.02
CA SER A 80 17.08 -3.82 -5.16
C SER A 80 17.96 -3.57 -6.38
N THR A 81 18.78 -2.51 -6.39
CA THR A 81 19.79 -2.24 -7.42
C THR A 81 21.04 -3.08 -7.25
N SER A 82 21.41 -3.38 -6.00
CA SER A 82 22.62 -4.15 -5.63
C SER A 82 22.30 -5.57 -5.20
N GLU A 83 21.15 -5.78 -4.55
CA GLU A 83 20.79 -7.04 -3.93
C GLU A 83 19.57 -7.69 -4.60
N PRO A 84 19.46 -9.02 -4.57
CA PRO A 84 18.26 -9.70 -5.07
C PRO A 84 17.08 -9.47 -4.11
N VAL A 85 15.89 -9.27 -4.68
CA VAL A 85 14.68 -8.93 -3.92
C VAL A 85 14.33 -9.98 -2.85
N TRP A 86 14.55 -11.27 -3.14
CA TRP A 86 14.28 -12.33 -2.18
C TRP A 86 15.11 -12.18 -0.90
N LEU A 87 16.38 -11.73 -1.02
CA LEU A 87 17.26 -11.51 0.11
C LEU A 87 16.78 -10.33 0.97
N ILE A 88 16.39 -9.22 0.33
CA ILE A 88 15.82 -8.05 1.00
C ILE A 88 14.56 -8.46 1.78
N SER A 89 13.65 -9.20 1.12
CA SER A 89 12.42 -9.66 1.74
C SER A 89 12.66 -10.65 2.89
N PHE A 90 13.67 -11.52 2.76
CA PHE A 90 14.06 -12.45 3.81
C PHE A 90 14.52 -11.71 5.07
N TYR A 91 15.50 -10.79 4.94
CA TYR A 91 15.99 -10.03 6.10
C TYR A 91 14.93 -9.13 6.71
N PHE A 92 14.06 -8.55 5.90
CA PHE A 92 12.92 -7.76 6.39
C PHE A 92 11.97 -8.63 7.23
N SER A 93 11.60 -9.80 6.72
CA SER A 93 10.72 -10.74 7.44
C SER A 93 11.39 -11.28 8.69
N LEU A 94 12.70 -11.58 8.64
CA LEU A 94 13.49 -12.03 9.78
C LEU A 94 13.53 -10.96 10.89
N ALA A 95 13.79 -9.71 10.52
CA ALA A 95 13.82 -8.60 11.48
C ALA A 95 12.45 -8.41 12.17
N ILE A 96 11.36 -8.45 11.41
CA ILE A 96 10.00 -8.36 11.99
C ILE A 96 9.70 -9.57 12.88
N SER A 97 10.13 -10.78 12.50
CA SER A 97 9.94 -11.98 13.31
C SER A 97 10.68 -11.89 14.64
N ILE A 98 11.94 -11.41 14.63
CA ILE A 98 12.73 -11.20 15.85
C ILE A 98 12.05 -10.15 16.74
N LEU A 99 11.61 -9.02 16.18
CA LEU A 99 10.86 -8.00 16.92
C LEU A 99 9.56 -8.57 17.50
N GLY A 100 8.87 -9.43 16.74
CA GLY A 100 7.69 -10.13 17.20
C GLY A 100 7.97 -11.02 18.43
N LEU A 101 9.11 -11.73 18.47
CA LEU A 101 9.49 -12.56 19.61
C LEU A 101 9.67 -11.77 20.91
N PHE A 102 10.12 -10.52 20.83
CA PHE A 102 10.21 -9.65 22.01
C PHE A 102 8.84 -9.31 22.61
N THR A 103 7.74 -9.56 21.92
CA THR A 103 6.38 -9.36 22.45
C THR A 103 5.87 -10.56 23.25
N ILE A 104 6.57 -11.70 23.31
CA ILE A 104 6.17 -12.88 24.08
C ILE A 104 5.82 -12.57 25.54
N PRO A 105 6.63 -11.76 26.29
CA PRO A 105 6.33 -11.46 27.69
C PRO A 105 5.03 -10.70 27.93
N PHE A 106 4.43 -10.12 26.87
CA PHE A 106 3.21 -9.31 26.96
C PHE A 106 1.91 -10.12 26.87
N GLY A 107 1.99 -11.44 27.07
CA GLY A 107 0.82 -12.32 27.20
C GLY A 107 0.36 -12.94 25.87
N TRP A 108 1.24 -13.66 25.19
CA TRP A 108 0.86 -14.45 24.04
C TRP A 108 -0.11 -15.55 24.43
N VAL A 109 -1.16 -15.71 23.64
CA VAL A 109 -2.11 -16.81 23.74
C VAL A 109 -1.77 -17.84 22.67
N MET A 110 -1.63 -19.11 23.04
CA MET A 110 -1.39 -20.18 22.06
C MET A 110 -2.62 -20.30 21.15
N PRO A 111 -2.44 -20.21 19.82
CA PRO A 111 -3.51 -20.35 18.87
C PRO A 111 -4.06 -21.78 18.86
N THR A 112 -5.34 -21.94 18.53
CA THR A 112 -5.90 -23.26 18.20
C THR A 112 -5.26 -23.80 16.92
N LEU A 113 -5.41 -25.09 16.64
CA LEU A 113 -4.85 -25.70 15.42
C LEU A 113 -5.38 -25.00 14.15
N ILE A 114 -6.65 -24.63 14.14
CA ILE A 114 -7.29 -23.93 13.01
C ILE A 114 -6.67 -22.53 12.87
N ASP A 115 -6.55 -21.78 13.97
CA ASP A 115 -5.95 -20.44 13.94
C ASP A 115 -4.49 -20.50 13.50
N PHE A 116 -3.74 -21.52 13.93
CA PHE A 116 -2.36 -21.73 13.51
C PHE A 116 -2.24 -21.96 12.00
N ILE A 117 -3.11 -22.80 11.42
CA ILE A 117 -3.15 -23.04 9.97
C ILE A 117 -3.47 -21.74 9.24
N LEU A 118 -4.46 -20.96 9.71
CA LEU A 118 -4.80 -19.67 9.12
C LEU A 118 -3.65 -18.66 9.20
N LEU A 119 -2.96 -18.61 10.33
CA LEU A 119 -1.77 -17.75 10.49
C LEU A 119 -0.64 -18.15 9.54
N CYS A 120 -0.40 -19.45 9.35
CA CYS A 120 0.58 -19.94 8.37
C CYS A 120 0.19 -19.55 6.93
N MET A 121 -1.08 -19.67 6.57
CA MET A 121 -1.58 -19.24 5.26
C MET A 121 -1.41 -17.73 5.06
N ILE A 122 -1.75 -16.90 6.05
CA ILE A 122 -1.55 -15.45 6.02
C ILE A 122 -0.07 -15.11 5.86
N GLY A 123 0.81 -15.79 6.61
CA GLY A 123 2.26 -15.61 6.52
C GLY A 123 2.82 -15.96 5.13
N LEU A 124 2.37 -17.09 4.55
CA LEU A 124 2.77 -17.54 3.22
C LEU A 124 2.33 -16.54 2.14
N LEU A 125 1.03 -16.20 2.13
CA LEU A 125 0.47 -15.24 1.16
C LEU A 125 1.10 -13.85 1.32
N GLY A 126 1.29 -13.40 2.57
CA GLY A 126 1.95 -12.13 2.87
C GLY A 126 3.41 -12.11 2.41
N GLY A 127 4.14 -13.21 2.60
CA GLY A 127 5.51 -13.37 2.10
C GLY A 127 5.60 -13.30 0.58
N ILE A 128 4.72 -14.02 -0.13
CA ILE A 128 4.62 -13.95 -1.60
C ILE A 128 4.28 -12.53 -2.05
N ALA A 129 3.30 -11.89 -1.41
CA ALA A 129 2.91 -10.51 -1.75
C ALA A 129 4.06 -9.52 -1.53
N ASN A 130 4.86 -9.68 -0.46
CA ASN A 130 6.03 -8.87 -0.19
C ASN A 130 7.12 -9.04 -1.26
N LEU A 131 7.38 -10.28 -1.69
CA LEU A 131 8.31 -10.58 -2.79
C LEU A 131 7.85 -9.92 -4.10
N LEU A 132 6.57 -10.06 -4.46
CA LEU A 132 6.00 -9.46 -5.68
C LEU A 132 6.05 -7.93 -5.62
N LEU A 133 5.76 -7.34 -4.47
CA LEU A 133 5.86 -5.90 -4.27
C LEU A 133 7.30 -5.40 -4.41
N GLY A 134 8.26 -6.09 -3.78
CA GLY A 134 9.68 -5.78 -3.92
C GLY A 134 10.16 -5.90 -5.37
N GLN A 135 9.69 -6.92 -6.10
CA GLN A 135 10.00 -7.09 -7.52
C GLN A 135 9.39 -5.97 -8.38
N SER A 136 8.17 -5.52 -8.06
CA SER A 136 7.56 -4.39 -8.77
C SER A 136 8.34 -3.08 -8.56
N TYR A 137 8.87 -2.85 -7.35
CA TYR A 137 9.75 -1.72 -7.08
C TYR A 137 11.11 -1.83 -7.76
N LYS A 138 11.62 -3.04 -8.01
CA LYS A 138 12.84 -3.25 -8.79
C LYS A 138 12.64 -2.92 -10.27
N LEU A 139 11.50 -3.30 -10.84
CA LEU A 139 11.22 -3.20 -12.27
C LEU A 139 10.64 -1.85 -12.71
N SER A 140 10.07 -1.08 -11.78
CA SER A 140 9.38 0.18 -12.07
C SER A 140 9.71 1.26 -11.05
N GLU A 141 9.48 2.51 -11.42
CA GLU A 141 9.57 3.63 -10.48
C GLU A 141 8.57 3.46 -9.33
N VAL A 142 8.99 3.79 -8.12
CA VAL A 142 8.17 3.60 -6.90
C VAL A 142 6.91 4.46 -6.97
N SER A 143 7.02 5.68 -7.47
CA SER A 143 5.91 6.60 -7.67
C SER A 143 4.83 6.08 -8.63
N LEU A 144 5.20 5.19 -9.56
CA LEU A 144 4.27 4.54 -10.47
C LEU A 144 3.47 3.42 -9.81
N VAL A 145 4.16 2.57 -9.03
CA VAL A 145 3.56 1.40 -8.36
C VAL A 145 2.65 1.82 -7.20
N THR A 146 2.97 2.94 -6.57
CA THR A 146 2.36 3.38 -5.32
C THR A 146 0.84 3.57 -5.37
N PRO A 147 0.23 4.24 -6.37
CA PRO A 147 -1.23 4.39 -6.43
C PRO A 147 -1.97 3.07 -6.64
N LEU A 148 -1.31 2.06 -7.23
CA LEU A 148 -1.92 0.73 -7.42
C LEU A 148 -2.18 0.02 -6.08
N LYS A 149 -1.49 0.40 -5.00
CA LYS A 149 -1.77 -0.12 -3.65
C LYS A 149 -3.18 0.18 -3.17
N TYR A 150 -3.79 1.24 -3.66
CA TYR A 150 -5.16 1.57 -3.32
C TYR A 150 -6.17 0.50 -3.77
N LEU A 151 -5.84 -0.28 -4.82
CA LEU A 151 -6.67 -1.40 -5.28
C LEU A 151 -6.91 -2.46 -4.19
N SER A 152 -6.02 -2.57 -3.21
CA SER A 152 -6.22 -3.49 -2.08
C SER A 152 -7.52 -3.22 -1.32
N LEU A 153 -7.97 -1.96 -1.24
CA LEU A 153 -9.26 -1.60 -0.64
C LEU A 153 -10.45 -2.07 -1.47
N VAL A 154 -10.33 -2.00 -2.80
CA VAL A 154 -11.37 -2.51 -3.70
C VAL A 154 -11.51 -4.01 -3.52
N PHE A 155 -10.39 -4.76 -3.45
CA PHE A 155 -10.42 -6.18 -3.15
C PHE A 155 -10.98 -6.47 -1.76
N ALA A 156 -10.67 -5.66 -0.75
CA ALA A 156 -11.23 -5.81 0.59
C ALA A 156 -12.76 -5.65 0.59
N ILE A 157 -13.32 -4.71 -0.19
CA ILE A 157 -14.77 -4.54 -0.35
C ILE A 157 -15.39 -5.78 -1.02
N VAL A 158 -14.77 -6.27 -2.10
CA VAL A 158 -15.24 -7.46 -2.83
C VAL A 158 -15.25 -8.69 -1.91
N PHE A 159 -14.16 -8.95 -1.19
CA PHE A 159 -14.08 -10.07 -0.26
C PHE A 159 -15.02 -9.89 0.95
N GLY A 160 -15.19 -8.68 1.46
CA GLY A 160 -16.15 -8.36 2.50
C GLY A 160 -17.58 -8.74 2.09
N PHE A 161 -17.95 -8.42 0.86
CA PHE A 161 -19.25 -8.81 0.29
C PHE A 161 -19.37 -10.34 0.09
N LEU A 162 -18.35 -10.98 -0.51
CA LEU A 162 -18.41 -12.40 -0.87
C LEU A 162 -18.35 -13.34 0.36
N ILE A 163 -17.54 -12.99 1.37
CA ILE A 163 -17.26 -13.88 2.50
C ILE A 163 -18.20 -13.58 3.68
N TRP A 164 -18.44 -12.30 3.96
CA TRP A 164 -19.24 -11.86 5.11
C TRP A 164 -20.60 -11.29 4.75
N SER A 165 -20.97 -11.27 3.45
CA SER A 165 -22.22 -10.69 2.96
C SER A 165 -22.40 -9.21 3.37
N GLU A 166 -21.31 -8.49 3.57
CA GLU A 166 -21.34 -7.07 3.90
C GLU A 166 -21.76 -6.26 2.67
N ILE A 167 -22.91 -5.59 2.74
CA ILE A 167 -23.40 -4.76 1.65
C ILE A 167 -22.68 -3.40 1.73
N PRO A 168 -21.85 -3.04 0.74
CA PRO A 168 -21.16 -1.76 0.74
C PRO A 168 -22.16 -0.61 0.55
N LYS A 169 -21.96 0.49 1.26
CA LYS A 169 -22.74 1.70 1.10
C LYS A 169 -22.46 2.33 -0.28
N ILE A 170 -23.40 3.13 -0.78
CA ILE A 170 -23.24 3.88 -2.04
C ILE A 170 -21.96 4.73 -2.02
N LEU A 171 -21.65 5.37 -0.90
CA LEU A 171 -20.46 6.19 -0.74
C LEU A 171 -19.16 5.36 -0.87
N THR A 172 -19.16 4.14 -0.32
CA THR A 172 -18.05 3.18 -0.45
C THR A 172 -17.85 2.75 -1.91
N LEU A 173 -18.93 2.50 -2.65
CA LEU A 173 -18.88 2.16 -4.08
C LEU A 173 -18.32 3.32 -4.91
N PHE A 174 -18.77 4.56 -4.63
CA PHE A 174 -18.22 5.74 -5.28
C PHE A 174 -16.73 5.91 -5.03
N GLY A 175 -16.29 5.73 -3.79
CA GLY A 175 -14.87 5.75 -3.44
C GLY A 175 -14.06 4.64 -4.15
N ALA A 176 -14.60 3.43 -4.25
CA ALA A 176 -13.98 2.33 -4.98
C ALA A 176 -13.80 2.67 -6.47
N LEU A 177 -14.79 3.32 -7.08
CA LEU A 177 -14.73 3.77 -8.46
C LEU A 177 -13.64 4.82 -8.69
N LEU A 178 -13.45 5.77 -7.76
CA LEU A 178 -12.35 6.73 -7.80
C LEU A 178 -10.98 6.04 -7.69
N VAL A 179 -10.85 5.03 -6.85
CA VAL A 179 -9.61 4.24 -6.71
C VAL A 179 -9.28 3.49 -8.00
N ILE A 180 -10.29 2.88 -8.63
CA ILE A 180 -10.10 2.21 -9.93
C ILE A 180 -9.70 3.24 -10.99
N ALA A 181 -10.39 4.38 -11.07
CA ALA A 181 -10.05 5.46 -12.00
C ALA A 181 -8.61 5.97 -11.81
N SER A 182 -8.17 6.14 -10.57
CA SER A 182 -6.78 6.49 -10.22
C SER A 182 -5.78 5.50 -10.82
N SER A 183 -6.03 4.21 -10.67
CA SER A 183 -5.16 3.15 -11.18
C SER A 183 -5.17 3.12 -12.72
N LEU A 184 -6.32 3.36 -13.35
CA LEU A 184 -6.46 3.41 -14.81
C LEU A 184 -5.72 4.62 -15.41
N ILE A 185 -5.76 5.78 -14.76
CA ILE A 185 -5.02 6.98 -15.21
C ILE A 185 -3.54 6.65 -15.38
N ILE A 186 -2.94 5.96 -14.41
CA ILE A 186 -1.54 5.56 -14.48
C ILE A 186 -1.32 4.52 -15.58
N PHE A 187 -2.13 3.46 -15.61
CA PHE A 187 -1.99 2.38 -16.58
C PHE A 187 -2.06 2.89 -18.03
N VAL A 188 -3.06 3.73 -18.34
CA VAL A 188 -3.24 4.30 -19.69
C VAL A 188 -2.04 5.19 -20.04
N ARG A 189 -1.62 6.05 -19.12
CA ARG A 189 -0.49 6.97 -19.38
C ARG A 189 0.81 6.24 -19.63
N GLU A 190 1.13 5.24 -18.83
CA GLU A 190 2.37 4.46 -18.99
C GLU A 190 2.34 3.60 -20.26
N SER A 191 1.19 3.06 -20.62
CA SER A 191 1.05 2.33 -21.89
C SER A 191 1.26 3.24 -23.11
N GLN A 192 0.81 4.49 -23.04
CA GLN A 192 1.05 5.49 -24.08
C GLN A 192 2.53 5.87 -24.18
N LEU A 193 3.22 6.08 -23.06
CA LEU A 193 4.63 6.39 -23.03
C LEU A 193 5.49 5.27 -23.61
N LYS A 194 5.18 4.02 -23.26
CA LYS A 194 5.87 2.85 -23.85
C LYS A 194 5.67 2.77 -25.36
N LYS A 195 4.46 3.04 -25.88
CA LYS A 195 4.20 3.06 -27.32
C LYS A 195 5.01 4.15 -28.03
N GLN A 196 5.15 5.34 -27.44
CA GLN A 196 5.95 6.43 -28.02
C GLN A 196 7.45 6.10 -28.08
N ILE A 197 7.97 5.35 -27.11
CA ILE A 197 9.37 4.92 -27.10
C ILE A 197 9.62 3.85 -28.17
N ILE A 198 8.68 2.91 -28.37
CA ILE A 198 8.79 1.81 -29.34
C ILE A 198 8.55 2.31 -30.76
N ASN A 199 7.72 3.34 -30.95
CA ASN A 199 7.36 3.86 -32.28
C ASN A 199 7.49 5.38 -32.33
N PRO A 200 8.73 5.93 -32.38
CA PRO A 200 8.98 7.39 -32.28
C PRO A 200 8.52 8.19 -33.50
N ARG A 201 7.90 7.57 -34.51
CA ARG A 201 7.46 8.19 -35.77
C ARG A 201 5.96 8.07 -36.07
N ALA A 202 5.14 7.76 -35.05
CA ALA A 202 3.68 7.74 -35.23
C ALA A 202 3.05 9.01 -34.66
#